data_b1cfd9b21c7ab1d78800f5e846e50ed9
#
_entry.id   b1cfd9b21c7ab1d78800f5e846e50ed9
#
_cell.length_a   1.000
_cell.length_b   1.000
_cell.length_c   1.000
_cell.angle_alpha   90.00
_cell.angle_beta   90.00
_cell.angle_gamma   90.00
#
_symmetry.space_group_name_H-M   'P 1'
#
loop_
_entity.id
_entity.type
_entity.pdbx_description
1 polymer ?
#
loop_
_entity_poly.entity_id
_entity_poly.type
_entity_poly.pdbx_seq_one_letter_code
_entity_poly.pdbx_strand_id
1 'polypeptide(L)'
;MFLLPVAIICIYPYIFSKYGEVYLPGAYGAMFAFFVMGAALIAVGMFISSLTDNQGFAAGIAIVLFLFNYFSVSLAEQVSSTSLGSAVALCVLAALAGVIVKTLTKNNMIALGVGGGLVVLTLAAYLIVPDKFEGLLPNIMEKLSLFDRFTTFVNGVFDLTALVFYASVIVFGLFLTVQSLEKRRYN
;
A
#
# COMPACT_ATOMS: atom_id res chain seq x y z
N MET A 1 -21.08 -5.05 -3.62
CA MET A 1 -21.40 -3.81 -4.35
C MET A 1 -20.34 -3.42 -5.39
N PHE A 2 -19.06 -3.60 -5.17
CA PHE A 2 -17.99 -3.27 -6.13
C PHE A 2 -18.05 -4.05 -7.46
N LEU A 3 -18.56 -5.27 -7.44
CA LEU A 3 -18.68 -6.16 -8.61
C LEU A 3 -19.61 -5.59 -9.70
N LEU A 4 -20.67 -4.89 -9.31
CA LEU A 4 -21.65 -4.34 -10.25
C LEU A 4 -21.08 -3.23 -11.15
N PRO A 5 -20.40 -2.19 -10.63
CA PRO A 5 -19.71 -1.22 -11.48
C PRO A 5 -18.66 -1.84 -12.39
N VAL A 6 -17.89 -2.82 -11.90
CA VAL A 6 -16.87 -3.49 -12.72
C VAL A 6 -17.52 -4.27 -13.87
N ALA A 7 -18.62 -4.97 -13.62
CA ALA A 7 -19.37 -5.67 -14.66
C ALA A 7 -19.88 -4.73 -15.76
N ILE A 8 -20.35 -3.54 -15.38
CA ILE A 8 -20.79 -2.52 -16.36
C ILE A 8 -19.59 -2.03 -17.19
N ILE A 9 -18.46 -1.76 -16.55
CA ILE A 9 -17.25 -1.30 -17.23
C ILE A 9 -16.74 -2.36 -18.23
N CYS A 10 -16.87 -3.65 -17.93
CA CYS A 10 -16.45 -4.75 -18.80
C CYS A 10 -17.20 -4.79 -20.15
N ILE A 11 -18.33 -4.10 -20.27
CA ILE A 11 -19.10 -4.02 -21.53
C ILE A 11 -18.45 -3.03 -22.51
N TYR A 12 -17.76 -1.99 -22.00
CA TYR A 12 -17.21 -0.92 -22.85
C TYR A 12 -16.23 -1.38 -23.92
N PRO A 13 -15.23 -2.24 -23.67
CA PRO A 13 -14.30 -2.69 -24.71
C PRO A 13 -15.01 -3.40 -25.86
N TYR A 14 -16.06 -4.17 -25.55
CA TYR A 14 -16.86 -4.83 -26.57
C TYR A 14 -17.62 -3.82 -27.42
N ILE A 15 -18.18 -2.78 -26.83
CA ILE A 15 -18.87 -1.72 -27.58
C ILE A 15 -17.86 -0.98 -28.45
N PHE A 16 -16.72 -0.57 -27.90
CA PHE A 16 -15.70 0.18 -28.65
C PHE A 16 -15.09 -0.63 -29.79
N SER A 17 -14.96 -1.96 -29.65
CA SER A 17 -14.48 -2.83 -30.74
C SER A 17 -15.39 -2.84 -31.96
N LYS A 18 -16.63 -2.37 -31.85
CA LYS A 18 -17.53 -2.19 -32.98
C LYS A 18 -17.28 -0.92 -33.78
N TYR A 19 -16.60 0.05 -33.22
CA TYR A 19 -16.35 1.37 -33.80
C TYR A 19 -14.87 1.61 -34.16
N GLY A 20 -13.97 0.73 -33.75
CA GLY A 20 -12.55 0.84 -34.02
C GLY A 20 -11.75 -0.39 -33.60
N GLU A 21 -10.48 -0.41 -33.94
CA GLU A 21 -9.55 -1.49 -33.53
C GLU A 21 -9.20 -1.32 -32.07
N VAL A 22 -9.69 -2.25 -31.22
CA VAL A 22 -9.41 -2.29 -29.78
C VAL A 22 -8.67 -3.60 -29.47
N TYR A 23 -7.53 -3.50 -28.78
CA TYR A 23 -6.81 -4.68 -28.28
C TYR A 23 -7.54 -5.27 -27.07
N LEU A 24 -8.54 -6.11 -27.33
CA LEU A 24 -9.43 -6.69 -26.31
C LEU A 24 -8.69 -7.43 -25.19
N PRO A 25 -7.66 -8.27 -25.46
CA PRO A 25 -6.95 -8.96 -24.38
C PRO A 25 -6.32 -8.01 -23.37
N GLY A 26 -5.70 -6.93 -23.82
CA GLY A 26 -5.12 -5.91 -22.95
C GLY A 26 -6.18 -5.17 -22.14
N ALA A 27 -7.30 -4.79 -22.79
CA ALA A 27 -8.39 -4.11 -22.11
C ALA A 27 -9.01 -4.97 -21.00
N TYR A 28 -9.29 -6.24 -21.26
CA TYR A 28 -9.82 -7.16 -20.24
C TYR A 28 -8.77 -7.49 -19.16
N GLY A 29 -7.50 -7.58 -19.53
CA GLY A 29 -6.40 -7.72 -18.57
C GLY A 29 -6.32 -6.56 -17.58
N ALA A 30 -6.42 -5.32 -18.08
CA ALA A 30 -6.47 -4.13 -17.24
C ALA A 30 -7.72 -4.08 -16.34
N MET A 31 -8.88 -4.50 -16.85
CA MET A 31 -10.12 -4.56 -16.05
C MET A 31 -10.03 -5.60 -14.93
N PHE A 32 -9.46 -6.75 -15.22
CA PHE A 32 -9.20 -7.78 -14.20
C PHE A 32 -8.25 -7.26 -13.13
N ALA A 33 -7.15 -6.63 -13.54
CA ALA A 33 -6.21 -6.01 -12.61
C ALA A 33 -6.87 -4.91 -11.77
N PHE A 34 -7.73 -4.08 -12.36
CA PHE A 34 -8.51 -3.07 -11.65
C PHE A 34 -9.42 -3.68 -10.59
N PHE A 35 -10.09 -4.80 -10.92
CA PHE A 35 -10.91 -5.52 -9.96
C PHE A 35 -10.10 -6.05 -8.78
N VAL A 36 -8.95 -6.68 -9.04
CA VAL A 36 -8.09 -7.23 -7.98
C VAL A 36 -7.46 -6.12 -7.15
N MET A 37 -7.00 -5.03 -7.76
CA MET A 37 -6.51 -3.84 -7.05
C MET A 37 -7.61 -3.24 -6.16
N GLY A 38 -8.83 -3.09 -6.69
CA GLY A 38 -9.96 -2.59 -5.91
C GLY A 38 -10.29 -3.47 -4.72
N ALA A 39 -10.21 -4.80 -4.86
CA ALA A 39 -10.36 -5.75 -3.76
C ALA A 39 -9.26 -5.56 -2.69
N ALA A 40 -8.02 -5.29 -3.10
CA ALA A 40 -6.93 -4.99 -2.18
C ALA A 40 -7.17 -3.69 -1.40
N LEU A 41 -7.61 -2.63 -2.07
CA LEU A 41 -7.97 -1.37 -1.41
C LEU A 41 -9.14 -1.55 -0.42
N ILE A 42 -10.16 -2.34 -0.79
CA ILE A 42 -11.27 -2.66 0.11
C ILE A 42 -10.77 -3.42 1.35
N ALA A 43 -9.88 -4.40 1.19
CA ALA A 43 -9.32 -5.16 2.32
C ALA A 43 -8.55 -4.24 3.30
N VAL A 44 -7.75 -3.31 2.78
CA VAL A 44 -7.06 -2.30 3.59
C VAL A 44 -8.07 -1.36 4.27
N GLY A 45 -9.09 -0.91 3.56
CA GLY A 45 -10.16 -0.07 4.10
C GLY A 45 -10.93 -0.75 5.23
N MET A 46 -11.24 -2.04 5.09
CA MET A 46 -11.87 -2.84 6.15
C MET A 46 -10.98 -2.94 7.40
N PHE A 47 -9.67 -3.15 7.22
CA PHE A 47 -8.74 -3.14 8.34
C PHE A 47 -8.74 -1.80 9.07
N ILE A 48 -8.64 -0.67 8.35
CA ILE A 48 -8.69 0.67 8.96
C ILE A 48 -10.01 0.88 9.70
N SER A 49 -11.12 0.47 9.10
CA SER A 49 -12.44 0.55 9.74
C SER A 49 -12.54 -0.30 11.00
N SER A 50 -11.83 -1.42 11.07
CA SER A 50 -11.82 -2.27 12.28
C SER A 50 -11.04 -1.68 13.44
N LEU A 51 -10.20 -0.67 13.22
CA LEU A 51 -9.36 -0.05 14.25
C LEU A 51 -10.09 1.05 15.05
N THR A 52 -11.18 1.59 14.52
CA THR A 52 -11.90 2.71 15.15
C THR A 52 -13.42 2.52 15.09
N ASP A 53 -14.13 3.06 16.08
CA ASP A 53 -15.59 3.05 16.13
C ASP A 53 -16.21 4.23 15.36
N ASN A 54 -15.40 5.24 15.06
CA ASN A 54 -15.83 6.40 14.31
C ASN A 54 -15.65 6.18 12.81
N GLN A 55 -16.76 5.93 12.11
CA GLN A 55 -16.78 5.63 10.68
C GLN A 55 -16.21 6.78 9.83
N GLY A 56 -16.51 8.03 10.20
CA GLY A 56 -15.98 9.21 9.49
C GLY A 56 -14.46 9.33 9.63
N PHE A 57 -13.92 9.05 10.83
CA PHE A 57 -12.50 9.05 11.08
C PHE A 57 -11.78 7.91 10.32
N ALA A 58 -12.37 6.71 10.29
CA ALA A 58 -11.87 5.59 9.50
C ALA A 58 -11.78 5.93 8.01
N ALA A 59 -12.85 6.52 7.46
CA ALA A 59 -12.89 6.93 6.06
C ALA A 59 -11.83 8.01 5.75
N GLY A 60 -11.64 8.99 6.63
CA GLY A 60 -10.60 10.01 6.51
C GLY A 60 -9.19 9.41 6.45
N ILE A 61 -8.86 8.51 7.36
CA ILE A 61 -7.55 7.81 7.36
C ILE A 61 -7.38 6.99 6.07
N ALA A 62 -8.41 6.25 5.65
CA ALA A 62 -8.33 5.45 4.43
C ALA A 62 -8.06 6.31 3.19
N ILE A 63 -8.75 7.44 3.05
CA ILE A 63 -8.55 8.38 1.94
C ILE A 63 -7.11 8.91 1.94
N VAL A 64 -6.61 9.37 3.08
CA VAL A 64 -5.23 9.88 3.19
C VAL A 64 -4.22 8.80 2.83
N LEU A 65 -4.41 7.56 3.31
CA LEU A 65 -3.51 6.44 3.02
C LEU A 65 -3.53 6.08 1.52
N PHE A 66 -4.70 6.07 0.89
CA PHE A 66 -4.84 5.76 -0.53
C PHE A 66 -4.26 6.86 -1.42
N LEU A 67 -4.47 8.14 -1.06
CA LEU A 67 -3.84 9.26 -1.75
C LEU A 67 -2.32 9.22 -1.61
N PHE A 68 -1.81 8.94 -0.42
CA PHE A 68 -0.36 8.77 -0.21
C PHE A 68 0.20 7.64 -1.08
N ASN A 69 -0.49 6.50 -1.14
CA ASN A 69 -0.09 5.37 -1.99
C ASN A 69 -0.16 5.73 -3.49
N TYR A 70 -1.16 6.52 -3.91
CA TYR A 70 -1.28 7.00 -5.29
C TYR A 70 -0.12 7.93 -5.66
N PHE A 71 0.20 8.88 -4.80
CA PHE A 71 1.28 9.83 -5.05
C PHE A 71 2.68 9.28 -4.71
N SER A 72 2.78 8.08 -4.16
CA SER A 72 4.05 7.52 -3.69
C SER A 72 5.12 7.45 -4.78
N VAL A 73 4.75 7.15 -6.02
CA VAL A 73 5.69 7.11 -7.16
C VAL A 73 6.20 8.51 -7.49
N SER A 74 5.31 9.48 -7.65
CA SER A 74 5.70 10.88 -7.91
C SER A 74 6.51 11.50 -6.77
N LEU A 75 6.24 11.08 -5.53
CA LEU A 75 7.04 11.47 -4.38
C LEU A 75 8.40 10.78 -4.39
N ALA A 76 8.47 9.53 -4.80
CA ALA A 76 9.71 8.77 -4.90
C ALA A 76 10.70 9.42 -5.88
N GLU A 77 10.20 9.96 -7.00
CA GLU A 77 11.01 10.70 -7.96
C GLU A 77 11.59 12.02 -7.41
N GLN A 78 10.88 12.63 -6.46
CA GLN A 78 11.30 13.91 -5.84
C GLN A 78 12.15 13.69 -4.58
N VAL A 79 12.08 12.52 -3.98
CA VAL A 79 12.90 12.17 -2.82
C VAL A 79 14.36 11.99 -3.28
N SER A 80 15.26 12.64 -2.58
CA SER A 80 16.70 12.52 -2.83
C SER A 80 17.12 11.03 -2.82
N SER A 81 17.71 10.58 -3.91
CA SER A 81 18.29 9.23 -4.00
C SER A 81 19.56 9.05 -3.16
N THR A 82 20.02 10.14 -2.52
CA THR A 82 21.22 10.07 -1.66
C THR A 82 21.02 9.11 -0.49
N SER A 83 22.08 8.40 -0.16
CA SER A 83 22.11 7.46 0.97
C SER A 83 21.71 8.13 2.30
N LEU A 84 22.12 9.37 2.52
CA LEU A 84 21.75 10.21 3.68
C LEU A 84 20.24 10.48 3.70
N GLY A 85 19.64 10.88 2.57
CA GLY A 85 18.21 11.18 2.47
C GLY A 85 17.35 9.96 2.81
N SER A 86 17.70 8.80 2.26
CA SER A 86 17.02 7.53 2.55
C SER A 86 17.17 7.11 4.02
N ALA A 87 18.36 7.28 4.61
CA ALA A 87 18.59 6.95 6.01
C ALA A 87 17.77 7.85 6.96
N VAL A 88 17.74 9.16 6.72
CA VAL A 88 16.94 10.11 7.50
C VAL A 88 15.45 9.80 7.41
N ALA A 89 14.95 9.54 6.21
CA ALA A 89 13.54 9.22 6.01
C ALA A 89 13.15 7.90 6.68
N LEU A 90 14.00 6.86 6.62
CA LEU A 90 13.78 5.61 7.34
C LEU A 90 13.81 5.80 8.86
N CYS A 91 14.70 6.66 9.39
CA CYS A 91 14.70 7.00 10.81
C CYS A 91 13.40 7.72 11.22
N VAL A 92 12.88 8.62 10.39
CA VAL A 92 11.59 9.29 10.64
C VAL A 92 10.44 8.27 10.64
N LEU A 93 10.40 7.36 9.67
CA LEU A 93 9.41 6.29 9.62
C LEU A 93 9.51 5.35 10.83
N ALA A 94 10.72 5.02 11.28
CA ALA A 94 10.95 4.22 12.48
C ALA A 94 10.47 4.94 13.75
N ALA A 95 10.70 6.24 13.85
CA ALA A 95 10.19 7.06 14.95
C ALA A 95 8.65 7.15 14.95
N LEU A 96 8.03 7.32 13.77
CA LEU A 96 6.57 7.30 13.61
C LEU A 96 5.99 5.93 13.99
N ALA A 97 6.63 4.83 13.60
CA ALA A 97 6.23 3.49 14.02
C ALA A 97 6.28 3.34 15.56
N GLY A 98 7.31 3.89 16.21
CA GLY A 98 7.41 3.94 17.66
C GLY A 98 6.25 4.72 18.31
N VAL A 99 5.84 5.85 17.73
CA VAL A 99 4.68 6.64 18.19
C VAL A 99 3.39 5.84 18.02
N ILE A 100 3.21 5.16 16.88
CA ILE A 100 2.03 4.31 16.65
C ILE A 100 1.98 3.16 17.66
N VAL A 101 3.10 2.49 17.92
CA VAL A 101 3.19 1.44 18.94
C VAL A 101 2.86 1.99 20.32
N LYS A 102 3.30 3.21 20.65
CA LYS A 102 2.94 3.87 21.91
C LYS A 102 1.42 4.08 22.06
N THR A 103 0.76 4.52 21.00
CA THR A 103 -0.70 4.73 21.04
C THR A 103 -1.48 3.42 21.15
N LEU A 104 -0.99 2.35 20.52
CA LEU A 104 -1.63 1.04 20.52
C LEU A 104 -1.41 0.26 21.83
N THR A 105 -0.20 0.29 22.38
CA THR A 105 0.17 -0.52 23.56
C THR A 105 0.02 0.23 24.87
N LYS A 106 -0.13 1.58 24.83
CA LYS A 106 -0.10 2.47 26.00
C LYS A 106 1.12 2.27 26.91
N ASN A 107 2.16 1.57 26.43
CA ASN A 107 3.36 1.25 27.16
C ASN A 107 4.55 1.99 26.55
N ASN A 108 5.13 2.93 27.30
CA ASN A 108 6.26 3.74 26.86
C ASN A 108 7.55 2.91 26.66
N MET A 109 7.75 1.85 27.44
CA MET A 109 8.95 1.01 27.33
C MET A 109 8.96 0.22 26.01
N ILE A 110 7.81 -0.36 25.63
CA ILE A 110 7.67 -1.11 24.38
C ILE A 110 7.81 -0.16 23.17
N ALA A 111 7.20 1.01 23.24
CA ALA A 111 7.30 2.01 22.19
C ALA A 111 8.72 2.53 21.98
N LEU A 112 9.45 2.81 23.07
CA LEU A 112 10.84 3.20 23.03
C LEU A 112 11.74 2.05 22.53
N GLY A 113 11.47 0.82 22.96
CA GLY A 113 12.20 -0.36 22.50
C GLY A 113 12.04 -0.59 20.99
N VAL A 114 10.81 -0.51 20.47
CA VAL A 114 10.53 -0.71 19.03
C VAL A 114 11.01 0.49 18.21
N GLY A 115 10.60 1.71 18.56
CA GLY A 115 10.97 2.91 17.79
C GLY A 115 12.47 3.21 17.88
N GLY A 116 13.04 3.22 19.07
CA GLY A 116 14.47 3.43 19.29
C GLY A 116 15.33 2.31 18.72
N GLY A 117 14.91 1.05 18.88
CA GLY A 117 15.59 -0.10 18.30
C GLY A 117 15.65 -0.05 16.78
N LEU A 118 14.54 0.30 16.12
CA LEU A 118 14.50 0.48 14.67
C LEU A 118 15.39 1.65 14.19
N VAL A 119 15.41 2.77 14.91
CA VAL A 119 16.27 3.91 14.58
C VAL A 119 17.76 3.51 14.74
N VAL A 120 18.12 2.84 15.82
CA VAL A 120 19.50 2.37 16.03
C VAL A 120 19.90 1.35 14.96
N LEU A 121 19.01 0.42 14.61
CA LEU A 121 19.23 -0.55 13.54
C LEU A 121 19.44 0.12 12.17
N THR A 122 18.62 1.12 11.83
CA THR A 122 18.78 1.87 10.57
C THR A 122 20.08 2.67 10.53
N LEU A 123 20.46 3.30 11.64
CA LEU A 123 21.74 4.02 11.74
C LEU A 123 22.95 3.08 11.68
N ALA A 124 22.91 1.95 12.39
CA ALA A 124 23.97 0.96 12.34
C ALA A 124 24.12 0.35 10.94
N ALA A 125 23.00 0.02 10.27
CA ALA A 125 23.01 -0.48 8.91
C ALA A 125 23.54 0.56 7.91
N TYR A 126 23.22 1.85 8.10
CA TYR A 126 23.74 2.94 7.29
C TYR A 126 25.27 3.09 7.44
N LEU A 127 25.80 2.95 8.66
CA LEU A 127 27.25 3.06 8.91
C LEU A 127 28.03 1.86 8.33
N ILE A 128 27.41 0.69 8.23
CA ILE A 128 28.06 -0.52 7.72
C ILE A 128 28.01 -0.57 6.19
N VAL A 129 26.88 -0.19 5.56
CA VAL A 129 26.68 -0.33 4.12
C VAL A 129 25.91 0.88 3.57
N PRO A 130 26.56 2.07 3.49
CA PRO A 130 25.92 3.29 3.02
C PRO A 130 25.41 3.19 1.58
N ASP A 131 26.11 2.45 0.71
CA ASP A 131 25.78 2.30 -0.71
C ASP A 131 24.42 1.62 -0.94
N LYS A 132 24.00 0.73 -0.04
CA LYS A 132 22.67 0.08 -0.13
C LYS A 132 21.51 1.00 0.23
N PHE A 133 21.78 2.11 0.90
CA PHE A 133 20.77 3.12 1.21
C PHE A 133 20.52 4.08 0.04
N GLU A 134 21.39 4.07 -0.97
CA GLU A 134 21.23 4.87 -2.16
C GLU A 134 20.00 4.37 -2.94
N GLY A 135 18.98 5.23 -3.12
CA GLY A 135 17.73 4.88 -3.78
C GLY A 135 16.83 3.87 -3.04
N LEU A 136 17.16 3.46 -1.81
CA LEU A 136 16.40 2.44 -1.08
C LEU A 136 14.97 2.92 -0.78
N LEU A 137 14.81 4.17 -0.33
CA LEU A 137 13.49 4.72 -0.03
C LEU A 137 12.61 4.87 -1.27
N PRO A 138 13.06 5.51 -2.37
CA PRO A 138 12.31 5.52 -3.63
C PRO A 138 11.91 4.11 -4.10
N ASN A 139 12.81 3.16 -4.08
CA ASN A 139 12.56 1.78 -4.46
C ASN A 139 11.49 1.09 -3.61
N ILE A 140 11.47 1.35 -2.30
CA ILE A 140 10.42 0.83 -1.40
C ILE A 140 9.07 1.48 -1.72
N MET A 141 9.05 2.79 -1.95
CA MET A 141 7.82 3.53 -2.27
C MET A 141 7.18 3.04 -3.57
N GLU A 142 7.98 2.85 -4.60
CA GLU A 142 7.54 2.28 -5.88
C GLU A 142 7.02 0.85 -5.71
N LYS A 143 7.79 -0.02 -5.04
CA LYS A 143 7.42 -1.43 -4.84
C LYS A 143 6.17 -1.62 -3.98
N LEU A 144 5.89 -0.71 -3.05
CA LEU A 144 4.67 -0.73 -2.22
C LEU A 144 3.49 -0.03 -2.88
N SER A 145 3.70 0.66 -4.00
CA SER A 145 2.60 1.31 -4.72
C SER A 145 1.68 0.28 -5.36
N LEU A 146 0.41 0.32 -4.96
CA LEU A 146 -0.67 -0.45 -5.57
C LEU A 146 -0.99 0.09 -6.98
N PHE A 147 -0.95 1.40 -7.13
CA PHE A 147 -1.34 2.06 -8.38
C PHE A 147 -0.27 1.93 -9.47
N ASP A 148 1.01 1.95 -9.11
CA ASP A 148 2.10 1.77 -10.08
C ASP A 148 2.02 0.40 -10.75
N ARG A 149 1.82 -0.66 -9.97
CA ARG A 149 1.64 -2.02 -10.50
C ARG A 149 0.44 -2.15 -11.43
N PHE A 150 -0.59 -1.32 -11.25
CA PHE A 150 -1.75 -1.29 -12.13
C PHE A 150 -1.41 -0.68 -13.49
N THR A 151 -0.51 0.30 -13.57
CA THR A 151 -0.12 0.94 -14.84
C THR A 151 0.51 -0.06 -15.81
N THR A 152 1.18 -1.10 -15.30
CA THR A 152 1.75 -2.19 -16.11
C THR A 152 0.66 -2.90 -16.92
N PHE A 153 -0.50 -3.17 -16.30
CA PHE A 153 -1.64 -3.78 -16.99
C PHE A 153 -2.30 -2.82 -18.00
N VAL A 154 -2.38 -1.54 -17.68
CA VAL A 154 -2.88 -0.51 -18.61
C VAL A 154 -2.01 -0.45 -19.85
N ASN A 155 -0.71 -0.65 -19.72
CA ASN A 155 0.24 -0.73 -20.83
C ASN A 155 0.17 -2.08 -21.61
N GLY A 156 -0.80 -2.93 -21.28
CA GLY A 156 -1.03 -4.20 -21.98
C GLY A 156 -0.10 -5.35 -21.58
N VAL A 157 0.69 -5.16 -20.51
CA VAL A 157 1.57 -6.21 -19.98
C VAL A 157 0.87 -6.94 -18.84
N PHE A 158 0.69 -8.25 -18.99
CA PHE A 158 0.12 -9.09 -17.93
C PHE A 158 1.20 -9.48 -16.92
N ASP A 159 1.23 -8.83 -15.77
CA ASP A 159 2.21 -9.08 -14.71
C ASP A 159 1.63 -9.96 -13.59
N LEU A 160 2.08 -11.21 -13.56
CA LEU A 160 1.69 -12.16 -12.52
C LEU A 160 2.20 -11.74 -11.13
N THR A 161 3.36 -11.07 -11.07
CA THR A 161 3.95 -10.59 -9.81
C THR A 161 3.05 -9.57 -9.14
N ALA A 162 2.45 -8.67 -9.94
CA ALA A 162 1.49 -7.70 -9.43
C ALA A 162 0.21 -8.36 -8.88
N LEU A 163 -0.28 -9.43 -9.54
CA LEU A 163 -1.43 -10.19 -9.04
C LEU A 163 -1.14 -10.88 -7.72
N VAL A 164 0.02 -11.52 -7.58
CA VAL A 164 0.47 -12.14 -6.32
C VAL A 164 0.60 -11.08 -5.22
N PHE A 165 1.12 -9.90 -5.55
CA PHE A 165 1.21 -8.79 -4.60
C PHE A 165 -0.18 -8.34 -4.13
N TYR A 166 -1.14 -8.12 -5.02
CA TYR A 166 -2.51 -7.78 -4.63
C TYR A 166 -3.16 -8.86 -3.79
N ALA A 167 -3.01 -10.14 -4.17
CA ALA A 167 -3.52 -11.26 -3.40
C ALA A 167 -2.92 -11.28 -1.97
N SER A 168 -1.62 -11.03 -1.83
CA SER A 168 -0.97 -10.96 -0.52
C SER A 168 -1.48 -9.79 0.32
N VAL A 169 -1.73 -8.62 -0.28
CA VAL A 169 -2.33 -7.47 0.41
C VAL A 169 -3.75 -7.80 0.88
N ILE A 170 -4.57 -8.46 0.05
CA ILE A 170 -5.93 -8.88 0.40
C ILE A 170 -5.88 -9.83 1.61
N VAL A 171 -5.10 -10.90 1.53
CA VAL A 171 -4.99 -11.90 2.60
C VAL A 171 -4.51 -11.26 3.89
N PHE A 172 -3.47 -10.44 3.82
CA PHE A 172 -2.91 -9.76 4.98
C PHE A 172 -3.89 -8.75 5.60
N GLY A 173 -4.57 -7.95 4.77
CA GLY A 173 -5.59 -6.99 5.23
C GLY A 173 -6.77 -7.68 5.91
N LEU A 174 -7.27 -8.77 5.35
CA LEU A 174 -8.33 -9.57 5.95
C LEU A 174 -7.89 -10.23 7.27
N PHE A 175 -6.68 -10.79 7.30
CA PHE A 175 -6.11 -11.39 8.51
C PHE A 175 -6.02 -10.36 9.65
N LEU A 176 -5.49 -9.17 9.38
CA LEU A 176 -5.41 -8.10 10.36
C LEU A 176 -6.80 -7.61 10.81
N THR A 177 -7.77 -7.57 9.89
CA THR A 177 -9.16 -7.22 10.21
C THR A 177 -9.76 -8.20 11.21
N VAL A 178 -9.61 -9.50 10.96
CA VAL A 178 -10.10 -10.56 11.86
C VAL A 178 -9.45 -10.44 13.24
N GLN A 179 -8.13 -10.31 13.30
CA GLN A 179 -7.41 -10.14 14.57
C GLN A 179 -7.84 -8.89 15.34
N SER A 180 -8.08 -7.78 14.63
CA SER A 180 -8.55 -6.54 15.26
C SER A 180 -9.94 -6.70 15.87
N LEU A 181 -10.85 -7.37 15.17
CA LEU A 181 -12.22 -7.64 15.63
C LEU A 181 -12.24 -8.64 16.79
N GLU A 182 -11.43 -9.69 16.75
CA GLU A 182 -11.29 -10.65 17.84
C GLU A 182 -10.80 -9.95 19.13
N LYS A 183 -9.76 -9.11 19.02
CA LYS A 183 -9.26 -8.35 20.17
C LYS A 183 -10.33 -7.45 20.79
N ARG A 184 -11.21 -6.87 19.98
CA ARG A 184 -12.33 -6.06 20.48
C ARG A 184 -13.42 -6.86 21.18
N ARG A 185 -13.60 -8.12 20.79
CA ARG A 185 -14.59 -9.02 21.39
C ARG A 185 -14.19 -9.49 22.80
N TYR A 186 -12.88 -9.54 23.08
CA TYR A 186 -12.35 -10.01 24.38
C TYR A 186 -11.96 -8.89 25.36
N ASN A 187 -12.06 -7.62 24.95
CA ASN A 187 -11.94 -6.45 25.82
C ASN A 187 -13.30 -5.78 26.08
#